data_87043c6db43d8cb0a0d51faffb1c2294
#
_entry.id   87043c6db43d8cb0a0d51faffb1c2294
#
_cell.length_a   1.000
_cell.length_b   1.000
_cell.length_c   1.000
_cell.angle_alpha   90.00
_cell.angle_beta   90.00
_cell.angle_gamma   90.00
#
_symmetry.space_group_name_H-M   'P 1'
#
loop_
_entity.id
_entity.type
_entity.pdbx_description
1 polymer ?
#
loop_
_entity_poly.entity_id
_entity_poly.type
_entity_poly.pdbx_seq_one_letter_code
_entity_poly.pdbx_strand_id
1 'polypeptide(L)'
;TGISENPEVRFQVAKKIINRAADYGIPKSDIVVDPLVMPIGAMATAGLQVFELVKKLREIGVNSTCGASNISFGLPNRHGINASYLSMAICSGLTSAIMNPTNENEINAIRSADFLMNHDPNGANWIRTNRVVEEGGVSVRTSRRRRQRL
;
A
#
# COMPACT_ATOMS: atom_id res chain seq x y z
N THR A 1 23.63 -11.58 -13.49
CA THR A 1 22.39 -11.04 -14.07
C THR A 1 21.85 -9.98 -13.12
N GLY A 2 21.78 -8.72 -13.60
CA GLY A 2 21.28 -7.60 -12.80
C GLY A 2 19.76 -7.63 -12.59
N ILE A 3 19.24 -6.60 -11.87
CA ILE A 3 17.81 -6.40 -11.67
C ILE A 3 17.19 -5.97 -13.00
N SER A 4 16.15 -6.68 -13.45
CA SER A 4 15.43 -6.30 -14.67
C SER A 4 14.47 -5.13 -14.39
N GLU A 5 14.41 -4.18 -15.31
CA GLU A 5 13.42 -3.11 -15.29
C GLU A 5 12.02 -3.56 -15.74
N ASN A 6 11.94 -4.71 -16.42
CA ASN A 6 10.69 -5.25 -16.89
C ASN A 6 9.93 -5.98 -15.75
N PRO A 7 8.73 -5.52 -15.35
CA PRO A 7 7.94 -6.15 -14.29
C PRO A 7 7.56 -7.59 -14.62
N GLU A 8 7.36 -7.95 -15.89
CA GLU A 8 7.07 -9.33 -16.28
C GLU A 8 8.25 -10.27 -16.00
N VAL A 9 9.48 -9.84 -16.29
CA VAL A 9 10.69 -10.63 -15.98
C VAL A 9 10.81 -10.85 -14.47
N ARG A 10 10.60 -9.80 -13.67
CA ARG A 10 10.58 -9.92 -12.19
C ARG A 10 9.48 -10.87 -11.71
N PHE A 11 8.30 -10.82 -12.34
CA PHE A 11 7.20 -11.71 -12.01
C PHE A 11 7.53 -13.17 -12.32
N GLN A 12 8.18 -13.46 -13.45
CA GLN A 12 8.62 -14.82 -13.76
C GLN A 12 9.67 -15.33 -12.76
N VAL A 13 10.57 -14.46 -12.28
CA VAL A 13 11.52 -14.80 -11.20
C VAL A 13 10.77 -15.12 -9.91
N ALA A 14 9.79 -14.29 -9.51
CA ALA A 14 8.95 -14.55 -8.34
C ALA A 14 8.22 -15.90 -8.44
N LYS A 15 7.60 -16.21 -9.58
CA LYS A 15 6.95 -17.51 -9.82
C LYS A 15 7.91 -18.68 -9.70
N LYS A 16 9.13 -18.54 -10.23
CA LYS A 16 10.16 -19.56 -10.10
C LYS A 16 10.55 -19.81 -8.63
N ILE A 17 10.69 -18.74 -7.84
CA ILE A 17 10.98 -18.85 -6.41
C ILE A 17 9.81 -19.52 -5.67
N ILE A 18 8.58 -19.10 -5.93
CA ILE A 18 7.36 -19.64 -5.31
C ILE A 18 7.24 -21.14 -5.61
N ASN A 19 7.43 -21.55 -6.87
CA ASN A 19 7.38 -22.95 -7.25
C ASN A 19 8.49 -23.76 -6.56
N ARG A 20 9.70 -23.19 -6.46
CA ARG A 20 10.80 -23.83 -5.76
C ARG A 20 10.54 -23.99 -4.26
N ALA A 21 9.93 -22.98 -3.63
CA ALA A 21 9.52 -23.05 -2.22
C ALA A 21 8.50 -24.19 -1.99
N ALA A 22 7.55 -24.36 -2.93
CA ALA A 22 6.57 -25.43 -2.86
C ALA A 22 7.22 -26.84 -2.92
N ASP A 23 8.32 -27.03 -3.66
CA ASP A 23 9.08 -28.29 -3.68
C ASP A 23 9.62 -28.66 -2.28
N TYR A 24 9.80 -27.67 -1.41
CA TYR A 24 10.24 -27.85 -0.02
C TYR A 24 9.09 -27.78 0.99
N GLY A 25 7.85 -27.79 0.53
CA GLY A 25 6.66 -27.77 1.40
C GLY A 25 6.36 -26.40 2.02
N ILE A 26 6.97 -25.32 1.53
CA ILE A 26 6.70 -23.95 2.01
C ILE A 26 5.42 -23.42 1.33
N PRO A 27 4.35 -23.13 2.09
CA PRO A 27 3.10 -22.65 1.51
C PRO A 27 3.22 -21.19 1.04
N LYS A 28 2.39 -20.79 0.09
CA LYS A 28 2.38 -19.42 -0.43
C LYS A 28 2.13 -18.36 0.64
N SER A 29 1.39 -18.68 1.70
CA SER A 29 1.12 -17.80 2.83
C SER A 29 2.39 -17.34 3.55
N ASP A 30 3.45 -18.15 3.49
CA ASP A 30 4.71 -17.91 4.18
C ASP A 30 5.73 -17.22 3.28
N ILE A 31 5.35 -16.94 2.04
CA ILE A 31 6.19 -16.24 1.07
C ILE A 31 5.76 -14.79 0.97
N VAL A 32 6.72 -13.89 1.12
CA VAL A 32 6.54 -12.45 0.92
C VAL A 32 7.54 -11.99 -0.14
N VAL A 33 7.04 -11.45 -1.25
CA VAL A 33 7.87 -11.00 -2.38
C VAL A 33 8.11 -9.49 -2.28
N ASP A 34 9.39 -9.08 -2.36
CA ASP A 34 9.76 -7.68 -2.53
C ASP A 34 9.81 -7.34 -4.03
N PRO A 35 8.96 -6.39 -4.52
CA PRO A 35 8.94 -5.98 -5.92
C PRO A 35 10.13 -5.12 -6.35
N LEU A 36 11.06 -4.81 -5.44
CA LEU A 36 12.25 -4.00 -5.69
C LEU A 36 11.93 -2.56 -6.14
N VAL A 37 11.59 -1.72 -5.16
CA VAL A 37 11.30 -0.30 -5.38
C VAL A 37 12.59 0.46 -5.71
N MET A 38 12.67 0.99 -6.92
CA MET A 38 13.77 1.85 -7.37
C MET A 38 13.41 3.33 -7.16
N PRO A 39 14.41 4.22 -6.96
CA PRO A 39 14.16 5.66 -6.86
C PRO A 39 13.54 6.22 -8.15
N ILE A 40 12.42 6.95 -8.03
CA ILE A 40 11.76 7.55 -9.20
C ILE A 40 12.63 8.64 -9.87
N GLY A 41 13.53 9.27 -9.11
CA GLY A 41 14.52 10.21 -9.65
C GLY A 41 15.55 9.55 -10.56
N ALA A 42 15.83 8.26 -10.42
CA ALA A 42 16.73 7.49 -11.27
C ALA A 42 15.99 6.73 -12.37
N MET A 43 14.74 6.38 -12.15
CA MET A 43 13.91 5.59 -13.07
C MET A 43 12.47 6.12 -13.07
N ALA A 44 12.12 6.92 -14.06
CA ALA A 44 10.81 7.59 -14.15
C ALA A 44 9.60 6.64 -14.09
N THR A 45 9.76 5.38 -14.48
CA THR A 45 8.70 4.36 -14.47
C THR A 45 8.71 3.48 -13.21
N ALA A 46 9.56 3.75 -12.22
CA ALA A 46 9.76 2.88 -11.05
C ALA A 46 8.45 2.56 -10.32
N GLY A 47 7.60 3.56 -10.08
CA GLY A 47 6.30 3.37 -9.43
C GLY A 47 5.38 2.46 -10.25
N LEU A 48 5.26 2.71 -11.55
CA LEU A 48 4.40 1.93 -12.45
C LEU A 48 4.83 0.45 -12.51
N GLN A 49 6.14 0.19 -12.55
CA GLN A 49 6.67 -1.18 -12.56
C GLN A 49 6.32 -1.94 -11.29
N VAL A 50 6.40 -1.26 -10.13
CA VAL A 50 6.02 -1.86 -8.83
C VAL A 50 4.52 -2.14 -8.79
N PHE A 51 3.68 -1.18 -9.18
CA PHE A 51 2.23 -1.37 -9.16
C PHE A 51 1.79 -2.53 -10.04
N GLU A 52 2.36 -2.66 -11.24
CA GLU A 52 2.08 -3.79 -12.14
C GLU A 52 2.50 -5.13 -11.51
N LEU A 53 3.71 -5.20 -10.94
CA LEU A 53 4.21 -6.43 -10.32
C LEU A 53 3.40 -6.83 -9.09
N VAL A 54 3.09 -5.88 -8.21
CA VAL A 54 2.27 -6.11 -7.00
C VAL A 54 0.89 -6.63 -7.38
N LYS A 55 0.26 -6.06 -8.41
CA LYS A 55 -1.03 -6.54 -8.93
C LYS A 55 -0.95 -8.02 -9.36
N LYS A 56 0.06 -8.37 -10.14
CA LYS A 56 0.28 -9.77 -10.58
C LYS A 56 0.52 -10.73 -9.40
N LEU A 57 1.27 -10.30 -8.37
CA LEU A 57 1.49 -11.09 -7.15
C LEU A 57 0.18 -11.30 -6.39
N ARG A 58 -0.63 -10.25 -6.28
CA ARG A 58 -1.97 -10.33 -5.66
C ARG A 58 -2.89 -11.31 -6.38
N GLU A 59 -2.90 -11.28 -7.72
CA GLU A 59 -3.72 -12.18 -8.55
C GLU A 59 -3.39 -13.66 -8.31
N ILE A 60 -2.14 -14.00 -8.02
CA ILE A 60 -1.72 -15.38 -7.70
C ILE A 60 -1.75 -15.69 -6.19
N GLY A 61 -2.25 -14.77 -5.35
CA GLY A 61 -2.43 -14.98 -3.91
C GLY A 61 -1.14 -15.00 -3.12
N VAL A 62 -0.14 -14.19 -3.50
CA VAL A 62 1.16 -14.08 -2.81
C VAL A 62 1.28 -12.71 -2.15
N ASN A 63 1.76 -12.69 -0.91
CA ASN A 63 2.02 -11.46 -0.17
C ASN A 63 3.23 -10.70 -0.75
N SER A 64 3.20 -9.38 -0.60
CA SER A 64 4.29 -8.50 -1.03
C SER A 64 4.66 -7.50 0.05
N THR A 65 5.94 -7.11 0.06
CA THR A 65 6.46 -6.05 0.94
C THR A 65 7.45 -5.21 0.16
N CYS A 66 7.69 -3.97 0.58
CA CYS A 66 8.74 -3.16 -0.02
C CYS A 66 9.28 -2.10 0.94
N GLY A 67 10.51 -1.65 0.69
CA GLY A 67 11.07 -0.44 1.28
C GLY A 67 10.45 0.80 0.63
N ALA A 68 9.29 1.27 1.15
CA ALA A 68 8.49 2.31 0.50
C ALA A 68 9.23 3.63 0.32
N SER A 69 10.15 3.98 1.25
CA SER A 69 10.92 5.23 1.17
C SER A 69 11.93 5.26 0.01
N ASN A 70 12.22 4.12 -0.61
CA ASN A 70 13.14 4.06 -1.76
C ASN A 70 12.60 4.84 -2.95
N ILE A 71 11.28 4.87 -3.15
CA ILE A 71 10.64 5.57 -4.28
C ILE A 71 11.06 7.04 -4.37
N SER A 72 11.22 7.71 -3.24
CA SER A 72 11.53 9.14 -3.16
C SER A 72 13.01 9.43 -2.86
N PHE A 73 13.89 8.42 -2.90
CA PHE A 73 15.28 8.60 -2.55
C PHE A 73 15.95 9.68 -3.41
N GLY A 74 16.68 10.60 -2.75
CA GLY A 74 17.36 11.71 -3.40
C GLY A 74 16.48 12.92 -3.76
N LEU A 75 15.16 12.87 -3.52
CA LEU A 75 14.22 13.95 -3.84
C LEU A 75 13.89 14.82 -2.62
N PRO A 76 13.52 16.09 -2.81
CA PRO A 76 12.97 16.93 -1.75
C PRO A 76 11.53 16.51 -1.42
N ASN A 77 11.04 16.92 -0.24
CA ASN A 77 9.65 16.67 0.23
C ASN A 77 9.21 15.18 0.13
N ARG A 78 10.09 14.28 0.54
CA ARG A 78 9.95 12.83 0.38
C ARG A 78 8.67 12.27 0.96
N HIS A 79 8.19 12.80 2.09
CA HIS A 79 7.00 12.28 2.78
C HIS A 79 5.73 12.41 1.95
N GLY A 80 5.59 13.48 1.16
CA GLY A 80 4.46 13.62 0.24
C GLY A 80 4.45 12.56 -0.86
N ILE A 81 5.64 12.28 -1.43
CA ILE A 81 5.81 11.23 -2.45
C ILE A 81 5.55 9.84 -1.84
N ASN A 82 6.13 9.57 -0.66
CA ASN A 82 5.95 8.29 0.03
C ASN A 82 4.47 8.04 0.36
N ALA A 83 3.75 9.04 0.89
CA ALA A 83 2.34 8.94 1.22
C ALA A 83 1.49 8.60 -0.02
N SER A 84 1.70 9.32 -1.12
CA SER A 84 1.00 9.05 -2.39
C SER A 84 1.34 7.66 -2.94
N TYR A 85 2.63 7.30 -2.94
CA TYR A 85 3.09 5.99 -3.39
C TYR A 85 2.45 4.85 -2.58
N LEU A 86 2.43 4.95 -1.24
CA LEU A 86 1.83 3.94 -0.37
C LEU A 86 0.35 3.73 -0.69
N SER A 87 -0.43 4.79 -0.86
CA SER A 87 -1.83 4.68 -1.24
C SER A 87 -2.02 3.98 -2.58
N MET A 88 -1.22 4.32 -3.60
CA MET A 88 -1.28 3.69 -4.92
C MET A 88 -0.84 2.22 -4.89
N ALA A 89 0.19 1.91 -4.09
CA ALA A 89 0.67 0.54 -3.92
C ALA A 89 -0.37 -0.35 -3.21
N ILE A 90 -1.04 0.15 -2.18
CA ILE A 90 -2.15 -0.55 -1.50
C ILE A 90 -3.29 -0.80 -2.48
N CYS A 91 -3.68 0.19 -3.28
CA CYS A 91 -4.68 0.04 -4.33
C CYS A 91 -4.29 -1.06 -5.34
N SER A 92 -2.99 -1.19 -5.64
CA SER A 92 -2.46 -2.23 -6.52
C SER A 92 -2.38 -3.61 -5.86
N GLY A 93 -2.55 -3.70 -4.52
CA GLY A 93 -2.57 -4.96 -3.77
C GLY A 93 -1.34 -5.23 -2.89
N LEU A 94 -0.51 -4.23 -2.59
CA LEU A 94 0.59 -4.35 -1.63
C LEU A 94 0.04 -4.76 -0.25
N THR A 95 0.64 -5.78 0.38
CA THR A 95 0.16 -6.33 1.64
C THR A 95 0.90 -5.82 2.87
N SER A 96 2.14 -5.37 2.70
CA SER A 96 2.94 -4.78 3.77
C SER A 96 4.00 -3.82 3.21
N ALA A 97 4.55 -2.96 4.07
CA ALA A 97 5.62 -2.04 3.70
C ALA A 97 6.59 -1.79 4.86
N ILE A 98 7.87 -1.65 4.53
CA ILE A 98 8.88 -1.12 5.44
C ILE A 98 8.92 0.38 5.22
N MET A 99 8.51 1.16 6.24
CA MET A 99 8.37 2.61 6.15
C MET A 99 8.56 3.27 7.53
N ASN A 100 8.52 4.58 7.61
CA ASN A 100 8.58 5.28 8.89
C ASN A 100 7.19 5.33 9.55
N PRO A 101 6.91 4.53 10.59
CA PRO A 101 5.60 4.48 11.23
C PRO A 101 5.28 5.72 12.09
N THR A 102 6.25 6.62 12.31
CA THR A 102 6.04 7.85 13.06
C THR A 102 5.67 9.04 12.19
N ASN A 103 5.70 8.88 10.86
CA ASN A 103 5.31 9.94 9.94
C ASN A 103 3.79 9.95 9.75
N GLU A 104 3.13 10.99 10.26
CA GLU A 104 1.67 11.11 10.23
C GLU A 104 1.08 11.12 8.81
N ASN A 105 1.75 11.78 7.86
CA ASN A 105 1.28 11.84 6.48
C ASN A 105 1.25 10.45 5.84
N GLU A 106 2.31 9.66 6.05
CA GLU A 106 2.41 8.30 5.51
C GLU A 106 1.39 7.37 6.17
N ILE A 107 1.25 7.42 7.51
CA ILE A 107 0.27 6.63 8.24
C ILE A 107 -1.17 7.01 7.87
N ASN A 108 -1.47 8.29 7.73
CA ASN A 108 -2.81 8.72 7.32
C ASN A 108 -3.12 8.31 5.88
N ALA A 109 -2.14 8.34 4.97
CA ALA A 109 -2.30 7.84 3.61
C ALA A 109 -2.63 6.34 3.57
N ILE A 110 -1.95 5.52 4.39
CA ILE A 110 -2.22 4.08 4.52
C ILE A 110 -3.64 3.86 5.04
N ARG A 111 -4.01 4.50 6.16
CA ARG A 111 -5.34 4.34 6.76
C ARG A 111 -6.47 4.77 5.83
N SER A 112 -6.25 5.86 5.08
CA SER A 112 -7.19 6.33 4.08
C SER A 112 -7.35 5.32 2.93
N ALA A 113 -6.23 4.78 2.44
CA ALA A 113 -6.24 3.78 1.38
C ALA A 113 -6.94 2.50 1.84
N ASP A 114 -6.67 2.01 3.06
CA ASP A 114 -7.35 0.83 3.63
C ASP A 114 -8.87 1.04 3.72
N PHE A 115 -9.31 2.23 4.13
CA PHE A 115 -10.73 2.55 4.17
C PHE A 115 -11.34 2.59 2.76
N LEU A 116 -10.69 3.25 1.81
CA LEU A 116 -11.14 3.35 0.43
C LEU A 116 -11.18 1.99 -0.29
N MET A 117 -10.26 1.09 0.04
CA MET A 117 -10.18 -0.26 -0.51
C MET A 117 -11.04 -1.29 0.24
N ASN A 118 -11.84 -0.85 1.23
CA ASN A 118 -12.67 -1.70 2.08
C ASN A 118 -11.87 -2.73 2.91
N HIS A 119 -10.62 -2.44 3.22
CA HIS A 119 -9.82 -3.19 4.18
C HIS A 119 -10.17 -2.79 5.63
N ASP A 120 -10.73 -1.60 5.83
CA ASP A 120 -11.33 -1.12 7.08
C ASP A 120 -12.86 -0.98 6.92
N PRO A 121 -13.62 -2.07 7.07
CA PRO A 121 -15.07 -2.07 6.86
C PRO A 121 -15.77 -1.03 7.73
N ASN A 122 -16.64 -0.21 7.09
CA ASN A 122 -17.34 0.90 7.71
C ASN A 122 -16.42 2.02 8.27
N GLY A 123 -15.13 2.00 7.98
CA GLY A 123 -14.16 2.99 8.44
C GLY A 123 -13.98 2.99 9.97
N ALA A 124 -14.15 1.84 10.63
CA ALA A 124 -14.14 1.76 12.09
C ALA A 124 -12.79 2.23 12.69
N ASN A 125 -11.67 1.82 12.09
CA ASN A 125 -10.35 2.25 12.52
C ASN A 125 -10.09 3.72 12.17
N TRP A 126 -10.48 4.15 10.96
CA TRP A 126 -10.38 5.53 10.53
C TRP A 126 -11.11 6.47 11.48
N ILE A 127 -12.39 6.19 11.77
CA ILE A 127 -13.22 7.00 12.68
C ILE A 127 -12.61 7.04 14.08
N ARG A 128 -12.19 5.88 14.61
CA ARG A 128 -11.59 5.80 15.94
C ARG A 128 -10.34 6.64 16.09
N THR A 129 -9.48 6.66 15.08
CA THR A 129 -8.18 7.37 15.13
C THR A 129 -8.28 8.86 14.80
N ASN A 130 -9.33 9.27 14.07
CA ASN A 130 -9.50 10.67 13.65
C ASN A 130 -10.65 11.39 14.37
N ARG A 131 -11.34 10.72 15.31
CA ARG A 131 -12.38 11.38 16.10
C ARG A 131 -11.71 12.33 17.09
N VAL A 132 -11.93 13.62 16.91
CA VAL A 132 -11.60 14.63 17.94
C VAL A 132 -12.57 14.43 19.10
N VAL A 133 -12.05 14.02 20.25
CA VAL A 133 -12.82 14.06 21.50
C VAL A 133 -12.77 15.50 21.96
N GLU A 134 -13.83 16.27 21.72
CA GLU A 134 -13.98 17.58 22.35
C GLU A 134 -14.11 17.34 23.87
N GLU A 135 -13.10 17.69 24.62
CA GLU A 135 -13.21 17.82 26.08
C GLU A 135 -14.14 19.00 26.40
N GLY A 136 -15.39 18.71 26.70
CA GLY A 136 -16.40 19.70 27.06
C GLY A 136 -17.63 19.64 26.16
N GLY A 137 -18.59 18.85 26.61
CA GLY A 137 -19.82 18.47 25.94
C GLY A 137 -20.50 19.50 25.03
N VAL A 138 -20.78 19.09 23.82
CA VAL A 138 -22.11 19.23 23.17
C VAL A 138 -22.14 18.25 22.02
N SER A 139 -23.10 17.34 22.05
CA SER A 139 -23.45 16.43 20.96
C SER A 139 -23.73 17.21 19.67
N VAL A 140 -22.87 17.06 18.67
CA VAL A 140 -23.20 17.55 17.33
C VAL A 140 -24.29 16.64 16.77
N ARG A 141 -25.51 17.13 16.78
CA ARG A 141 -26.65 16.54 16.08
C ARG A 141 -26.30 16.47 14.58
N THR A 142 -26.10 15.28 14.05
CA THR A 142 -26.15 15.04 12.62
C THR A 142 -27.53 15.43 12.13
N SER A 143 -27.63 16.56 11.41
CA SER A 143 -28.87 16.97 10.75
C SER A 143 -29.16 15.97 9.63
N ARG A 144 -30.00 14.98 9.92
CA ARG A 144 -30.72 14.23 8.89
C ARG A 144 -31.59 15.21 8.10
N ARG A 145 -31.11 15.67 6.94
CA ARG A 145 -31.96 16.36 5.95
C ARG A 145 -33.04 15.36 5.52
N ARG A 146 -34.22 15.56 6.07
CA ARG A 146 -35.46 14.93 5.63
C ARG A 146 -35.73 15.44 4.22
N ARG A 147 -35.51 14.62 3.19
CA ARG A 147 -36.06 14.88 1.85
C ARG A 147 -37.57 14.81 1.96
N GLN A 148 -38.24 15.96 1.94
CA GLN A 148 -39.67 16.03 1.62
C GLN A 148 -39.82 15.75 0.13
N ARG A 149 -40.65 14.78 -0.18
CA ARG A 149 -41.21 14.55 -1.52
C ARG A 149 -42.21 15.66 -1.80
N LEU A 150 -42.10 16.27 -2.95
CA LEU A 150 -43.19 16.81 -3.74
C LEU A 150 -43.20 16.10 -5.07
#